data_78d5a8f52b3ca2d6a6a73a48bf776fe6
#
_entry.id   78d5a8f52b3ca2d6a6a73a48bf776fe6
#
_cell.length_a   1.000
_cell.length_b   1.000
_cell.length_c   1.000
_cell.angle_alpha   90.00
_cell.angle_beta   90.00
_cell.angle_gamma   90.00
#
_symmetry.space_group_name_H-M   'P 1'
#
loop_
_entity.id
_entity.type
_entity.pdbx_description
1 polymer ?
#
loop_
_entity_poly.entity_id
_entity_poly.type
_entity_poly.pdbx_seq_one_letter_code
_entity_poly.pdbx_strand_id
1 'polypeptide(L)'
;MSVAPGWYLDPADPDTRRYWDGEGWLGAPIPAEATPPAGPPPPEPEPEPAPESKPATRFDKPGPPAGQPGAAAGQPAPGGSGTPSPGHGPPPGAPYRGTPGGPPPGAPYPTWPGQQPEPRPHGLPLAGLGARLVARLIDITVVLALNVVVNSWFVWQYVQQISPPFAEAWRRIVEQDTANTTEIPEAGDQAANLQIVILLIATALWMAYEVPSMANRGQTFGKRVMGLQVLPVSAVAPLGFGRALRRWNTLGLPTLLWFCGIGFLLQLIDSLSPLFDRPLRQALHDKRAQTVVVQLPRTPVPNDRPAPPGDTP
;
A
#
# COMPACT_ATOMS: atom_id res chain seq x y z
N MET A 1 -26.55 -32.72 7.84
CA MET A 1 -27.87 -32.23 8.32
C MET A 1 -27.99 -30.81 7.83
N SER A 2 -28.97 -30.54 6.96
CA SER A 2 -29.24 -29.18 6.49
C SER A 2 -30.10 -28.45 7.52
N VAL A 3 -29.75 -27.24 7.87
CA VAL A 3 -30.52 -26.39 8.77
C VAL A 3 -31.76 -25.90 8.01
N ALA A 4 -32.96 -25.99 8.63
CA ALA A 4 -34.20 -25.55 8.00
C ALA A 4 -34.20 -24.01 7.78
N PRO A 5 -34.91 -23.50 6.76
CA PRO A 5 -35.07 -22.05 6.57
C PRO A 5 -35.73 -21.41 7.80
N GLY A 6 -35.17 -20.23 8.21
CA GLY A 6 -35.67 -19.55 9.41
C GLY A 6 -34.75 -18.42 9.88
N TRP A 7 -35.17 -17.67 10.90
CA TRP A 7 -34.40 -16.62 11.54
C TRP A 7 -33.48 -17.21 12.63
N TYR A 8 -32.20 -17.06 12.47
CA TYR A 8 -31.17 -17.54 13.40
C TYR A 8 -30.27 -16.38 13.86
N LEU A 9 -29.60 -16.55 14.98
CA LEU A 9 -28.56 -15.64 15.42
C LEU A 9 -27.47 -15.61 14.35
N ASP A 10 -27.00 -14.39 13.99
CA ASP A 10 -25.95 -14.23 13.01
C ASP A 10 -24.63 -14.75 13.59
N PRO A 11 -23.95 -15.72 12.97
CA PRO A 11 -22.66 -16.20 13.47
C PRO A 11 -21.56 -15.15 13.50
N ALA A 12 -21.72 -14.07 12.73
CA ALA A 12 -20.76 -12.97 12.66
C ALA A 12 -21.02 -11.87 13.70
N ASP A 13 -22.29 -11.79 14.21
CA ASP A 13 -22.70 -10.78 15.19
C ASP A 13 -23.81 -11.35 16.08
N PRO A 14 -23.49 -11.86 17.29
CA PRO A 14 -24.44 -12.53 18.18
C PRO A 14 -25.56 -11.61 18.71
N ASP A 15 -25.42 -10.28 18.56
CA ASP A 15 -26.44 -9.30 18.94
C ASP A 15 -27.50 -9.09 17.86
N THR A 16 -27.40 -9.83 16.73
CA THR A 16 -28.30 -9.73 15.61
C THR A 16 -28.84 -11.10 15.16
N ARG A 17 -29.98 -11.10 14.43
CA ARG A 17 -30.53 -12.25 13.73
C ARG A 17 -30.59 -11.98 12.25
N ARG A 18 -30.36 -13.04 11.45
CA ARG A 18 -30.50 -13.04 10.00
C ARG A 18 -31.30 -14.23 9.52
N TYR A 19 -31.94 -14.10 8.38
CA TYR A 19 -32.75 -15.18 7.82
C TYR A 19 -31.87 -16.14 7.01
N TRP A 20 -31.97 -17.43 7.30
CA TRP A 20 -31.35 -18.51 6.55
C TRP A 20 -32.39 -19.15 5.62
N ASP A 21 -32.13 -19.26 4.32
CA ASP A 21 -33.06 -19.85 3.34
C ASP A 21 -32.85 -21.34 3.08
N GLY A 22 -31.82 -21.94 3.64
CA GLY A 22 -31.37 -23.32 3.41
C GLY A 22 -30.06 -23.41 2.64
N GLU A 23 -29.67 -22.37 1.91
CA GLU A 23 -28.42 -22.29 1.12
C GLU A 23 -27.58 -21.09 1.50
N GLY A 24 -28.19 -19.97 1.94
CA GLY A 24 -27.48 -18.73 2.25
C GLY A 24 -28.22 -17.82 3.25
N TRP A 25 -27.51 -16.79 3.72
CA TRP A 25 -28.08 -15.75 4.59
C TRP A 25 -28.68 -14.64 3.74
N LEU A 26 -29.97 -14.32 3.95
CA LEU A 26 -30.71 -13.32 3.21
C LEU A 26 -31.05 -12.08 4.04
N GLY A 27 -31.04 -10.93 3.39
CA GLY A 27 -31.51 -9.65 3.91
C GLY A 27 -30.63 -9.02 4.99
N ALA A 28 -31.03 -7.82 5.44
CA ALA A 28 -30.35 -7.09 6.49
C ALA A 28 -30.56 -7.75 7.87
N PRO A 29 -29.56 -7.74 8.76
CA PRO A 29 -29.69 -8.25 10.12
C PRO A 29 -30.69 -7.41 10.92
N ILE A 30 -31.44 -8.04 11.80
CA ILE A 30 -32.33 -7.40 12.78
C ILE A 30 -31.77 -7.61 14.20
N PRO A 31 -32.02 -6.72 15.18
CA PRO A 31 -31.59 -6.93 16.56
C PRO A 31 -32.04 -8.29 17.11
N ALA A 32 -31.18 -8.98 17.88
CA ALA A 32 -31.48 -10.29 18.43
C ALA A 32 -32.77 -10.35 19.30
N GLU A 33 -33.12 -9.23 19.94
CA GLU A 33 -34.30 -9.07 20.78
C GLU A 33 -35.55 -8.73 19.96
N ALA A 34 -35.44 -8.37 18.70
CA ALA A 34 -36.57 -8.04 17.86
C ALA A 34 -37.40 -9.30 17.52
N THR A 35 -38.71 -9.16 17.49
CA THR A 35 -39.61 -10.28 17.02
C THR A 35 -39.42 -10.40 15.50
N PRO A 36 -38.93 -11.55 14.99
CA PRO A 36 -38.74 -11.75 13.59
C PRO A 36 -40.06 -11.72 12.81
N PRO A 37 -40.10 -11.14 11.62
CA PRO A 37 -41.30 -11.26 10.76
C PRO A 37 -41.56 -12.71 10.37
N ALA A 38 -42.82 -13.01 10.13
CA ALA A 38 -43.22 -14.34 9.66
C ALA A 38 -42.79 -14.51 8.19
N GLY A 39 -41.73 -15.28 7.96
CA GLY A 39 -41.23 -15.59 6.63
C GLY A 39 -39.91 -14.87 6.25
N PRO A 40 -39.46 -15.04 4.99
CA PRO A 40 -38.22 -14.40 4.50
C PRO A 40 -38.36 -12.89 4.46
N PRO A 41 -37.24 -12.16 4.63
CA PRO A 41 -37.23 -10.70 4.46
C PRO A 41 -37.67 -10.32 3.04
N PRO A 42 -38.30 -9.14 2.83
CA PRO A 42 -38.58 -8.65 1.49
C PRO A 42 -37.32 -8.55 0.67
N PRO A 43 -37.34 -8.81 -0.64
CA PRO A 43 -36.20 -8.68 -1.49
C PRO A 43 -35.63 -7.26 -1.38
N GLU A 44 -34.33 -7.16 -1.26
CA GLU A 44 -33.61 -5.88 -1.26
C GLU A 44 -33.95 -5.17 -2.57
N PRO A 45 -34.37 -3.89 -2.55
CA PRO A 45 -34.68 -3.16 -3.77
C PRO A 45 -33.45 -3.22 -4.67
N GLU A 46 -33.62 -3.70 -5.91
CA GLU A 46 -32.57 -3.65 -6.92
C GLU A 46 -32.01 -2.23 -6.98
N PRO A 47 -30.69 -2.04 -6.97
CA PRO A 47 -30.11 -0.71 -7.10
C PRO A 47 -30.64 -0.09 -8.41
N GLU A 48 -31.31 1.06 -8.30
CA GLU A 48 -31.77 1.80 -9.48
C GLU A 48 -30.61 1.89 -10.47
N PRO A 49 -30.84 1.55 -11.76
CA PRO A 49 -29.80 1.67 -12.77
C PRO A 49 -29.29 3.10 -12.77
N ALA A 50 -28.00 3.27 -12.55
CA ALA A 50 -27.33 4.57 -12.62
C ALA A 50 -27.76 5.25 -13.94
N PRO A 51 -28.13 6.55 -13.92
CA PRO A 51 -28.55 7.24 -15.13
C PRO A 51 -27.45 7.11 -16.18
N GLU A 52 -27.83 6.55 -17.34
CA GLU A 52 -26.95 6.40 -18.50
C GLU A 52 -26.31 7.76 -18.81
N SER A 53 -25.00 7.83 -18.62
CA SER A 53 -24.21 8.97 -19.04
C SER A 53 -24.28 9.08 -20.56
N LYS A 54 -25.04 10.06 -21.06
CA LYS A 54 -25.03 10.43 -22.47
C LYS A 54 -23.60 10.66 -22.95
N PRO A 55 -23.22 10.20 -24.15
CA PRO A 55 -21.88 10.38 -24.66
C PRO A 55 -21.58 11.87 -24.78
N ALA A 56 -20.45 12.27 -24.20
CA ALA A 56 -19.95 13.64 -24.25
C ALA A 56 -19.72 14.06 -25.70
N THR A 57 -20.55 14.98 -26.15
CA THR A 57 -20.35 15.70 -27.39
C THR A 57 -19.07 16.54 -27.29
N ARG A 58 -18.29 16.41 -28.30
CA ARG A 58 -17.08 17.13 -28.74
C ARG A 58 -16.97 18.53 -28.14
N PHE A 59 -15.87 18.79 -27.46
CA PHE A 59 -15.45 20.10 -27.00
C PHE A 59 -15.22 21.03 -28.22
N ASP A 60 -16.13 21.97 -28.42
CA ASP A 60 -15.86 23.15 -29.23
C ASP A 60 -15.11 24.17 -28.37
N LYS A 61 -13.99 24.59 -28.91
CA LYS A 61 -13.06 25.58 -28.37
C LYS A 61 -13.73 26.97 -28.38
N PRO A 62 -13.86 27.70 -27.24
CA PRO A 62 -14.33 29.09 -27.27
C PRO A 62 -13.24 29.99 -27.85
N GLY A 63 -13.60 30.74 -28.87
CA GLY A 63 -12.81 31.83 -29.41
C GLY A 63 -12.86 33.08 -28.48
N PRO A 64 -11.92 34.03 -28.66
CA PRO A 64 -11.78 35.18 -27.77
C PRO A 64 -12.90 36.20 -27.98
N PRO A 65 -13.42 36.86 -26.92
CA PRO A 65 -14.38 37.93 -27.07
C PRO A 65 -13.66 39.22 -27.49
N ALA A 66 -14.23 39.82 -28.55
CA ALA A 66 -13.90 41.14 -29.02
C ALA A 66 -14.34 42.21 -28.03
N GLY A 67 -13.55 43.28 -27.98
CA GLY A 67 -13.66 44.34 -27.03
C GLY A 67 -14.86 45.28 -27.19
N GLN A 68 -15.08 46.06 -26.14
CA GLN A 68 -15.59 47.42 -26.26
C GLN A 68 -15.07 48.30 -25.11
N PRO A 69 -15.02 49.63 -25.35
CA PRO A 69 -14.14 50.54 -24.64
C PRO A 69 -14.87 51.50 -23.67
N GLY A 70 -14.11 52.08 -22.78
CA GLY A 70 -14.44 53.42 -22.37
C GLY A 70 -14.56 53.74 -20.89
N ALA A 71 -13.70 54.64 -20.50
CA ALA A 71 -13.79 55.76 -19.56
C ALA A 71 -13.28 55.48 -18.12
N ALA A 72 -12.12 55.91 -17.89
CA ALA A 72 -11.66 57.20 -17.38
C ALA A 72 -11.48 57.29 -15.86
N ALA A 73 -10.19 57.53 -15.50
CA ALA A 73 -9.72 58.50 -14.52
C ALA A 73 -9.76 58.17 -13.03
N GLY A 74 -8.56 58.18 -12.43
CA GLY A 74 -8.37 58.45 -11.02
C GLY A 74 -7.11 57.84 -10.41
N GLN A 75 -5.92 58.38 -10.68
CA GLN A 75 -4.75 58.32 -9.82
C GLN A 75 -4.83 59.37 -8.71
N PRO A 76 -4.00 59.44 -7.67
CA PRO A 76 -2.72 58.74 -7.42
C PRO A 76 -2.44 58.25 -5.98
N ALA A 77 -1.30 57.60 -5.81
CA ALA A 77 -0.59 57.19 -4.62
C ALA A 77 -0.24 58.32 -3.63
N PRO A 78 0.50 58.18 -2.49
CA PRO A 78 1.51 57.19 -2.16
C PRO A 78 1.66 56.75 -0.67
N GLY A 79 2.48 55.76 -0.44
CA GLY A 79 3.45 55.77 0.65
C GLY A 79 3.04 55.26 2.05
N GLY A 80 3.75 54.23 2.52
CA GLY A 80 3.72 53.84 3.91
C GLY A 80 4.50 52.56 4.17
N SER A 81 5.82 52.62 4.13
CA SER A 81 6.72 51.62 4.70
C SER A 81 6.54 51.57 6.22
N GLY A 82 6.10 50.43 6.77
CA GLY A 82 6.03 50.17 8.19
C GLY A 82 6.72 48.86 8.51
N THR A 83 7.94 48.94 9.01
CA THR A 83 8.68 47.86 9.67
C THR A 83 7.91 47.24 10.83
N PRO A 84 7.95 45.89 11.03
CA PRO A 84 7.35 45.26 12.19
C PRO A 84 8.24 45.51 13.44
N SER A 85 7.66 46.08 14.47
CA SER A 85 8.24 46.21 15.79
C SER A 85 8.09 44.92 16.61
N PRO A 86 9.07 44.50 17.41
CA PRO A 86 9.00 43.26 18.19
C PRO A 86 8.12 43.38 19.43
N GLY A 87 7.33 42.36 19.58
CA GLY A 87 6.51 41.85 20.64
C GLY A 87 6.51 42.42 22.06
N HIS A 88 5.34 42.48 22.56
CA HIS A 88 5.10 42.36 24.02
C HIS A 88 4.18 41.15 24.21
N GLY A 89 4.71 40.11 24.84
CA GLY A 89 3.93 38.97 25.31
C GLY A 89 2.98 39.44 26.42
N PRO A 90 1.81 38.82 26.61
CA PRO A 90 0.87 39.15 27.66
C PRO A 90 1.47 38.82 29.03
N PRO A 91 1.13 39.62 30.08
CA PRO A 91 1.63 39.42 31.43
C PRO A 91 1.11 38.10 32.04
N PRO A 92 1.89 37.44 32.91
CA PRO A 92 1.47 36.21 33.57
C PRO A 92 0.38 36.54 34.63
N GLY A 93 -0.78 35.87 34.48
CA GLY A 93 -1.81 35.92 35.52
C GLY A 93 -3.23 36.31 35.08
N ALA A 94 -3.52 36.60 33.83
CA ALA A 94 -4.89 36.84 33.41
C ALA A 94 -5.64 35.51 33.19
N PRO A 95 -6.87 35.33 33.78
CA PRO A 95 -7.67 34.16 33.51
C PRO A 95 -8.02 34.13 32.02
N TYR A 96 -7.76 33.00 31.38
CA TYR A 96 -8.08 32.73 29.99
C TYR A 96 -9.60 32.92 29.78
N ARG A 97 -9.99 34.07 29.29
CA ARG A 97 -11.34 34.32 28.84
C ARG A 97 -11.44 33.65 27.45
N GLY A 98 -11.99 32.42 27.44
CA GLY A 98 -12.25 31.70 26.20
C GLY A 98 -12.99 32.59 25.23
N THR A 99 -12.50 32.64 23.99
CA THR A 99 -13.19 33.31 22.89
C THR A 99 -14.60 32.72 22.79
N PRO A 100 -15.66 33.53 22.77
CA PRO A 100 -17.02 33.04 22.57
C PRO A 100 -17.10 32.49 21.12
N GLY A 101 -17.22 31.16 20.99
CA GLY A 101 -17.36 30.49 19.70
C GLY A 101 -16.48 29.29 19.44
N GLY A 102 -15.70 28.84 20.44
CA GLY A 102 -15.00 27.53 20.30
C GLY A 102 -16.01 26.37 20.38
N PRO A 103 -15.83 25.29 19.59
CA PRO A 103 -16.73 24.16 19.68
C PRO A 103 -16.70 23.56 21.09
N PRO A 104 -17.84 23.05 21.58
CA PRO A 104 -17.91 22.44 22.90
C PRO A 104 -16.99 21.23 23.00
N PRO A 105 -16.44 20.91 24.22
CA PRO A 105 -15.63 19.71 24.41
C PRO A 105 -16.38 18.47 23.97
N GLY A 106 -15.83 17.72 22.97
CA GLY A 106 -16.46 16.54 22.40
C GLY A 106 -17.18 16.75 21.06
N ALA A 107 -17.29 17.98 20.54
CA ALA A 107 -17.78 18.20 19.18
C ALA A 107 -16.74 17.71 18.16
N PRO A 108 -17.17 16.99 17.11
CA PRO A 108 -16.28 16.66 16.00
C PRO A 108 -15.72 17.95 15.41
N TYR A 109 -14.41 18.04 15.26
CA TYR A 109 -13.80 19.19 14.59
C TYR A 109 -14.38 19.34 13.19
N PRO A 110 -14.68 20.58 12.72
CA PRO A 110 -15.16 20.79 11.36
C PRO A 110 -14.10 20.24 10.39
N THR A 111 -14.46 19.16 9.68
CA THR A 111 -13.66 18.65 8.57
C THR A 111 -13.84 19.61 7.41
N TRP A 112 -12.76 20.22 6.94
CA TRP A 112 -12.77 21.05 5.75
C TRP A 112 -13.28 20.24 4.55
N PRO A 113 -14.14 20.83 3.70
CA PRO A 113 -14.58 20.14 2.47
C PRO A 113 -13.36 19.75 1.65
N GLY A 114 -13.12 18.43 1.49
CA GLY A 114 -11.96 17.87 0.78
C GLY A 114 -11.03 16.99 1.59
N GLN A 115 -11.05 17.02 2.92
CA GLN A 115 -10.32 16.05 3.75
C GLN A 115 -11.21 14.82 4.02
N GLN A 116 -11.16 13.86 3.12
CA GLN A 116 -11.69 12.55 3.46
C GLN A 116 -10.81 11.94 4.57
N PRO A 117 -11.40 11.48 5.69
CA PRO A 117 -10.62 10.82 6.74
C PRO A 117 -9.83 9.66 6.13
N GLU A 118 -8.54 9.56 6.48
CA GLU A 118 -7.72 8.44 6.01
C GLU A 118 -8.39 7.11 6.39
N PRO A 119 -8.58 6.19 5.45
CA PRO A 119 -9.19 4.91 5.75
C PRO A 119 -8.36 4.17 6.79
N ARG A 120 -9.03 3.64 7.79
CA ARG A 120 -8.43 2.84 8.86
C ARG A 120 -8.98 1.41 8.83
N PRO A 121 -8.47 0.57 7.93
CA PRO A 121 -8.89 -0.83 7.88
C PRO A 121 -8.69 -1.46 9.26
N HIS A 122 -9.73 -2.06 9.79
CA HIS A 122 -9.74 -2.67 11.13
C HIS A 122 -9.32 -1.71 12.27
N GLY A 123 -9.60 -0.41 12.13
CA GLY A 123 -9.21 0.61 13.11
C GLY A 123 -7.72 0.99 13.09
N LEU A 124 -6.90 0.34 12.27
CA LEU A 124 -5.46 0.59 12.19
C LEU A 124 -5.11 1.60 11.09
N PRO A 125 -4.11 2.46 11.31
CA PRO A 125 -3.65 3.36 10.25
C PRO A 125 -2.97 2.58 9.12
N LEU A 126 -3.11 3.08 7.90
CA LEU A 126 -2.39 2.51 6.75
C LEU A 126 -0.88 2.69 6.91
N ALA A 127 -0.12 1.69 6.49
CA ALA A 127 1.34 1.77 6.48
C ALA A 127 1.82 2.87 5.52
N GLY A 128 2.72 3.74 6.00
CA GLY A 128 3.37 4.75 5.18
C GLY A 128 4.22 4.11 4.06
N LEU A 129 4.29 4.77 2.89
CA LEU A 129 5.03 4.26 1.73
C LEU A 129 6.53 4.11 2.03
N GLY A 130 7.12 5.06 2.77
CA GLY A 130 8.52 4.97 3.21
C GLY A 130 8.79 3.77 4.09
N ALA A 131 7.91 3.48 5.06
CA ALA A 131 8.03 2.31 5.92
C ALA A 131 7.93 0.99 5.13
N ARG A 132 7.05 0.94 4.11
CA ARG A 132 6.95 -0.21 3.20
C ARG A 132 8.21 -0.39 2.37
N LEU A 133 8.79 0.71 1.86
CA LEU A 133 10.05 0.67 1.10
C LEU A 133 11.19 0.15 1.96
N VAL A 134 11.39 0.69 3.17
CA VAL A 134 12.46 0.22 4.08
C VAL A 134 12.26 -1.25 4.44
N ALA A 135 11.03 -1.67 4.77
CA ALA A 135 10.73 -3.07 5.03
C ALA A 135 11.10 -3.96 3.82
N ARG A 136 10.80 -3.49 2.60
CA ARG A 136 11.12 -4.21 1.36
C ARG A 136 12.63 -4.32 1.15
N LEU A 137 13.39 -3.25 1.38
CA LEU A 137 14.85 -3.27 1.27
C LEU A 137 15.47 -4.26 2.26
N ILE A 138 14.99 -4.30 3.51
CA ILE A 138 15.44 -5.30 4.49
C ILE A 138 15.13 -6.73 4.00
N ASP A 139 13.92 -6.97 3.49
CA ASP A 139 13.54 -8.30 2.97
C ASP A 139 14.39 -8.71 1.76
N ILE A 140 14.67 -7.76 0.85
CA ILE A 140 15.58 -8.00 -0.30
C ILE A 140 16.99 -8.37 0.20
N THR A 141 17.51 -7.67 1.20
CA THR A 141 18.83 -7.98 1.79
C THR A 141 18.86 -9.39 2.37
N VAL A 142 17.82 -9.81 3.08
CA VAL A 142 17.73 -11.17 3.63
C VAL A 142 17.71 -12.22 2.51
N VAL A 143 16.86 -12.02 1.49
CA VAL A 143 16.77 -12.94 0.36
C VAL A 143 18.06 -12.97 -0.44
N LEU A 144 18.73 -11.83 -0.62
CA LEU A 144 20.04 -11.76 -1.27
C LEU A 144 21.09 -12.52 -0.47
N ALA A 145 21.15 -12.37 0.85
CA ALA A 145 22.06 -13.13 1.70
C ALA A 145 21.83 -14.64 1.58
N LEU A 146 20.57 -15.10 1.56
CA LEU A 146 20.24 -16.51 1.31
C LEU A 146 20.73 -16.97 -0.06
N ASN A 147 20.55 -16.14 -1.10
CA ASN A 147 21.06 -16.44 -2.44
C ASN A 147 22.58 -16.49 -2.50
N VAL A 148 23.28 -15.60 -1.80
CA VAL A 148 24.76 -15.67 -1.71
C VAL A 148 25.20 -17.01 -1.11
N VAL A 149 24.51 -17.49 -0.08
CA VAL A 149 24.86 -18.77 0.54
C VAL A 149 24.58 -19.96 -0.38
N VAL A 150 23.42 -19.99 -1.02
CA VAL A 150 22.95 -21.19 -1.76
C VAL A 150 23.36 -21.15 -3.23
N ASN A 151 23.29 -19.96 -3.88
CA ASN A 151 23.50 -19.81 -5.30
C ASN A 151 24.94 -19.47 -5.71
N SER A 152 25.83 -19.14 -4.75
CA SER A 152 27.17 -18.64 -5.07
C SER A 152 27.97 -19.58 -5.98
N TRP A 153 27.88 -20.90 -5.75
CA TRP A 153 28.58 -21.88 -6.59
C TRP A 153 28.06 -21.89 -8.03
N PHE A 154 26.74 -21.87 -8.24
CA PHE A 154 26.12 -21.85 -9.56
C PHE A 154 26.41 -20.50 -10.27
N VAL A 155 26.38 -19.38 -9.53
CA VAL A 155 26.73 -18.06 -10.06
C VAL A 155 28.19 -18.03 -10.49
N TRP A 156 29.10 -18.59 -9.69
CA TRP A 156 30.51 -18.67 -10.03
C TRP A 156 30.72 -19.48 -11.32
N GLN A 157 30.09 -20.65 -11.45
CA GLN A 157 30.15 -21.46 -12.66
C GLN A 157 29.59 -20.69 -13.88
N TYR A 158 28.48 -20.01 -13.69
CA TYR A 158 27.87 -19.18 -14.74
C TYR A 158 28.82 -18.06 -15.21
N VAL A 159 29.44 -17.36 -14.27
CA VAL A 159 30.42 -16.30 -14.59
C VAL A 159 31.59 -16.86 -15.41
N GLN A 160 32.09 -18.06 -15.12
CA GLN A 160 33.15 -18.68 -15.92
C GLN A 160 32.70 -18.94 -17.35
N GLN A 161 31.43 -19.28 -17.57
CA GLN A 161 30.90 -19.55 -18.91
C GLN A 161 30.70 -18.27 -19.74
N ILE A 162 30.36 -17.15 -19.11
CA ILE A 162 30.07 -15.89 -19.81
C ILE A 162 31.26 -14.92 -19.83
N SER A 163 32.31 -15.12 -19.03
CA SER A 163 33.42 -14.18 -18.94
C SER A 163 34.21 -14.03 -20.24
N PRO A 164 34.48 -15.07 -21.08
CA PRO A 164 35.21 -14.90 -22.30
C PRO A 164 34.50 -13.99 -23.33
N PRO A 165 33.22 -14.22 -23.66
CA PRO A 165 32.52 -13.31 -24.58
C PRO A 165 32.36 -11.91 -24.02
N PHE A 166 32.14 -11.77 -22.72
CA PHE A 166 32.00 -10.46 -22.08
C PHE A 166 33.32 -9.68 -22.13
N ALA A 167 34.44 -10.33 -21.82
CA ALA A 167 35.76 -9.71 -21.83
C ALA A 167 36.13 -9.20 -23.24
N GLU A 168 35.85 -10.01 -24.29
CA GLU A 168 36.10 -9.63 -25.66
C GLU A 168 35.18 -8.50 -26.13
N ALA A 169 33.90 -8.56 -25.81
CA ALA A 169 32.96 -7.48 -26.14
C ALA A 169 33.36 -6.16 -25.44
N TRP A 170 33.78 -6.23 -24.17
CA TRP A 170 34.25 -5.06 -23.42
C TRP A 170 35.52 -4.46 -24.00
N ARG A 171 36.49 -5.31 -24.35
CA ARG A 171 37.72 -4.89 -25.01
C ARG A 171 37.44 -4.09 -26.30
N ARG A 172 36.56 -4.60 -27.18
CA ARG A 172 36.18 -3.92 -28.42
C ARG A 172 35.54 -2.56 -28.16
N ILE A 173 34.67 -2.46 -27.15
CA ILE A 173 34.04 -1.18 -26.80
C ILE A 173 35.09 -0.18 -26.33
N VAL A 174 36.01 -0.59 -25.45
CA VAL A 174 37.03 0.30 -24.87
C VAL A 174 38.07 0.73 -25.92
N GLU A 175 38.51 -0.20 -26.76
CA GLU A 175 39.50 0.03 -27.81
C GLU A 175 38.89 0.70 -29.06
N GLN A 176 37.57 0.90 -29.09
CA GLN A 176 36.82 1.40 -30.26
C GLN A 176 37.15 0.60 -31.54
N ASP A 177 37.42 -0.68 -31.38
CA ASP A 177 37.81 -1.60 -32.47
C ASP A 177 36.61 -1.97 -33.32
N THR A 178 36.24 -1.10 -34.25
CA THR A 178 35.13 -1.35 -35.19
C THR A 178 35.56 -2.13 -36.45
N ALA A 179 36.86 -2.30 -36.62
CA ALA A 179 37.44 -2.98 -37.80
C ALA A 179 37.61 -4.50 -37.60
N ASN A 180 37.56 -4.94 -36.36
CA ASN A 180 37.73 -6.36 -36.03
C ASN A 180 36.47 -7.16 -36.34
N THR A 181 36.52 -7.93 -37.42
CA THR A 181 35.44 -8.80 -37.88
C THR A 181 35.47 -10.21 -37.25
N THR A 182 36.42 -10.47 -36.36
CA THR A 182 36.51 -11.78 -35.67
C THR A 182 35.25 -11.98 -34.83
N GLU A 183 34.66 -13.16 -34.88
CA GLU A 183 33.48 -13.51 -34.11
C GLU A 183 33.77 -13.39 -32.62
N ILE A 184 32.82 -12.83 -31.84
CA ILE A 184 32.89 -12.84 -30.39
C ILE A 184 32.75 -14.30 -29.95
N PRO A 185 33.61 -14.78 -29.02
CA PRO A 185 33.45 -16.12 -28.46
C PRO A 185 32.03 -16.37 -27.98
N GLU A 186 31.51 -17.55 -28.28
CA GLU A 186 30.21 -17.94 -27.73
C GLU A 186 30.28 -18.18 -26.22
N ALA A 187 29.16 -17.97 -25.54
CA ALA A 187 29.05 -18.40 -24.15
C ALA A 187 29.13 -19.91 -24.07
N GLY A 188 29.72 -20.41 -22.97
CA GLY A 188 29.85 -21.87 -22.80
C GLY A 188 28.49 -22.58 -22.82
N ASP A 189 28.47 -23.81 -23.31
CA ASP A 189 27.26 -24.62 -23.52
C ASP A 189 26.34 -24.77 -22.33
N GLN A 190 26.87 -24.64 -21.11
CA GLN A 190 26.11 -24.77 -19.87
C GLN A 190 25.53 -23.42 -19.37
N ALA A 191 25.88 -22.30 -19.98
CA ALA A 191 25.49 -20.99 -19.49
C ALA A 191 23.96 -20.84 -19.35
N ALA A 192 23.20 -21.24 -20.38
CA ALA A 192 21.74 -21.16 -20.35
C ALA A 192 21.13 -22.03 -19.24
N ASN A 193 21.62 -23.25 -19.07
CA ASN A 193 21.14 -24.15 -18.01
C ASN A 193 21.45 -23.62 -16.60
N LEU A 194 22.66 -23.10 -16.40
CA LEU A 194 23.06 -22.49 -15.12
C LEU A 194 22.20 -21.25 -14.81
N GLN A 195 21.92 -20.41 -15.79
CA GLN A 195 21.05 -19.26 -15.64
C GLN A 195 19.65 -19.68 -15.17
N ILE A 196 19.05 -20.69 -15.79
CA ILE A 196 17.74 -21.20 -15.39
C ILE A 196 17.79 -21.74 -13.96
N VAL A 197 18.80 -22.53 -13.61
CA VAL A 197 18.97 -23.10 -12.26
C VAL A 197 19.10 -21.99 -11.22
N ILE A 198 19.90 -20.96 -11.48
CA ILE A 198 20.08 -19.79 -10.58
C ILE A 198 18.74 -19.11 -10.34
N LEU A 199 17.98 -18.84 -11.42
CA LEU A 199 16.67 -18.17 -11.30
C LEU A 199 15.63 -19.02 -10.58
N LEU A 200 15.61 -20.33 -10.81
CA LEU A 200 14.72 -21.25 -10.10
C LEU A 200 15.04 -21.30 -8.60
N ILE A 201 16.33 -21.42 -8.23
CA ILE A 201 16.75 -21.42 -6.82
C ILE A 201 16.41 -20.05 -6.18
N ALA A 202 16.73 -18.95 -6.83
CA ALA A 202 16.42 -17.61 -6.32
C ALA A 202 14.92 -17.42 -6.07
N THR A 203 14.10 -17.86 -6.99
CA THR A 203 12.64 -17.80 -6.89
C THR A 203 12.12 -18.69 -5.76
N ALA A 204 12.64 -19.91 -5.65
CA ALA A 204 12.28 -20.85 -4.59
C ALA A 204 12.68 -20.36 -3.19
N LEU A 205 13.88 -19.80 -3.04
CA LEU A 205 14.35 -19.21 -1.78
C LEU A 205 13.47 -18.04 -1.36
N TRP A 206 13.11 -17.19 -2.30
CA TRP A 206 12.19 -16.10 -1.99
C TRP A 206 10.81 -16.60 -1.57
N MET A 207 10.26 -17.59 -2.28
CA MET A 207 9.00 -18.23 -1.90
C MET A 207 9.07 -18.82 -0.48
N ALA A 208 10.11 -19.58 -0.21
CA ALA A 208 10.31 -20.23 1.09
C ALA A 208 10.45 -19.23 2.26
N TYR A 209 11.01 -18.06 1.99
CA TYR A 209 11.14 -16.98 2.97
C TYR A 209 9.80 -16.24 3.17
N GLU A 210 9.15 -15.80 2.08
CA GLU A 210 8.01 -14.87 2.17
C GLU A 210 6.69 -15.60 2.45
N VAL A 211 6.38 -16.69 1.75
CA VAL A 211 5.05 -17.32 1.81
C VAL A 211 4.71 -17.84 3.20
N PRO A 212 5.54 -18.62 3.91
CA PRO A 212 5.23 -19.10 5.25
C PRO A 212 5.14 -17.96 6.28
N SER A 213 6.03 -16.96 6.17
CA SER A 213 6.05 -15.80 7.06
C SER A 213 4.77 -14.98 6.94
N MET A 214 4.30 -14.78 5.72
CA MET A 214 3.07 -14.06 5.42
C MET A 214 1.82 -14.87 5.77
N ALA A 215 1.81 -16.17 5.50
CA ALA A 215 0.67 -17.04 5.79
C ALA A 215 0.33 -17.08 7.28
N ASN A 216 1.34 -17.17 8.14
CA ASN A 216 1.17 -17.37 9.57
C ASN A 216 1.00 -16.05 10.35
N ARG A 217 1.77 -15.03 10.01
CA ARG A 217 1.87 -13.79 10.81
C ARG A 217 1.48 -12.53 10.04
N GLY A 218 1.29 -12.61 8.73
CA GLY A 218 1.10 -11.44 7.88
C GLY A 218 2.35 -10.53 7.82
N GLN A 219 3.51 -11.03 8.23
CA GLN A 219 4.73 -10.24 8.37
C GLN A 219 5.95 -11.02 7.91
N THR A 220 6.77 -10.43 7.06
CA THR A 220 8.17 -10.82 6.84
C THR A 220 9.07 -10.20 7.91
N PHE A 221 10.34 -10.55 7.91
CA PHE A 221 11.32 -9.98 8.85
C PHE A 221 11.39 -8.46 8.74
N GLY A 222 11.53 -7.91 7.52
CA GLY A 222 11.57 -6.46 7.30
C GLY A 222 10.29 -5.75 7.74
N LYS A 223 9.12 -6.35 7.46
CA LYS A 223 7.83 -5.80 7.92
C LYS A 223 7.73 -5.80 9.45
N ARG A 224 8.24 -6.85 10.11
CA ARG A 224 8.26 -6.90 11.58
C ARG A 224 9.14 -5.80 12.17
N VAL A 225 10.35 -5.60 11.64
CA VAL A 225 11.26 -4.53 12.07
C VAL A 225 10.60 -3.15 11.94
N MET A 226 9.84 -2.93 10.86
CA MET A 226 9.15 -1.67 10.63
C MET A 226 7.79 -1.57 11.32
N GLY A 227 7.35 -2.59 12.07
CA GLY A 227 6.04 -2.62 12.72
C GLY A 227 4.87 -2.63 11.73
N LEU A 228 5.04 -3.29 10.58
CA LEU A 228 4.02 -3.41 9.54
C LEU A 228 3.37 -4.78 9.58
N GLN A 229 2.07 -4.83 9.29
CA GLN A 229 1.34 -6.09 9.14
C GLN A 229 0.44 -6.05 7.91
N VAL A 230 0.34 -7.19 7.25
CA VAL A 230 -0.58 -7.41 6.14
C VAL A 230 -1.78 -8.19 6.64
N LEU A 231 -2.96 -7.65 6.40
CA LEU A 231 -4.24 -8.23 6.81
C LEU A 231 -5.14 -8.40 5.59
N PRO A 232 -6.06 -9.38 5.61
CA PRO A 232 -7.16 -9.42 4.65
C PRO A 232 -8.01 -8.14 4.77
N VAL A 233 -8.54 -7.65 3.65
CA VAL A 233 -9.45 -6.48 3.67
C VAL A 233 -10.73 -6.78 4.43
N SER A 234 -11.21 -8.03 4.36
CA SER A 234 -12.51 -8.45 4.89
C SER A 234 -12.55 -8.76 6.38
N ALA A 235 -11.40 -9.06 7.03
CA ALA A 235 -11.39 -9.49 8.43
C ALA A 235 -10.01 -9.36 9.07
N VAL A 236 -9.96 -9.25 10.41
CA VAL A 236 -8.71 -9.41 11.18
C VAL A 236 -8.44 -10.90 11.37
N ALA A 237 -7.74 -11.49 10.43
CA ALA A 237 -7.43 -12.92 10.44
C ALA A 237 -6.03 -13.17 9.86
N PRO A 238 -5.40 -14.31 10.13
CA PRO A 238 -4.20 -14.73 9.41
C PRO A 238 -4.47 -14.80 7.90
N LEU A 239 -3.47 -14.44 7.08
CA LEU A 239 -3.63 -14.48 5.63
C LEU A 239 -3.98 -15.89 5.12
N GLY A 240 -3.40 -16.90 5.74
CA GLY A 240 -3.41 -18.27 5.24
C GLY A 240 -2.53 -18.45 4.00
N PHE A 241 -2.19 -19.71 3.72
CA PHE A 241 -1.26 -20.08 2.64
C PHE A 241 -1.74 -19.59 1.25
N GLY A 242 -3.02 -19.77 0.94
CA GLY A 242 -3.56 -19.43 -0.39
C GLY A 242 -3.45 -17.94 -0.73
N ARG A 243 -3.75 -17.03 0.21
CA ARG A 243 -3.59 -15.58 -0.01
C ARG A 243 -2.12 -15.17 -0.05
N ALA A 244 -1.28 -15.74 0.83
CA ALA A 244 0.14 -15.49 0.84
C ALA A 244 0.80 -15.92 -0.50
N LEU A 245 0.46 -17.10 -1.00
CA LEU A 245 0.94 -17.60 -2.29
C LEU A 245 0.44 -16.76 -3.46
N ARG A 246 -0.86 -16.39 -3.47
CA ARG A 246 -1.44 -15.52 -4.53
C ARG A 246 -0.75 -14.18 -4.58
N ARG A 247 -0.42 -13.60 -3.43
CA ARG A 247 0.34 -12.38 -3.29
C ARG A 247 1.75 -12.54 -3.86
N TRP A 248 2.44 -13.61 -3.43
CA TRP A 248 3.80 -13.91 -3.85
C TRP A 248 3.88 -14.22 -5.36
N ASN A 249 2.92 -14.92 -5.95
CA ASN A 249 2.90 -15.21 -7.38
C ASN A 249 3.01 -13.94 -8.24
N THR A 250 2.33 -12.87 -7.87
CA THR A 250 2.40 -11.60 -8.61
C THR A 250 3.76 -10.93 -8.47
N LEU A 251 4.41 -11.08 -7.31
CA LEU A 251 5.64 -10.40 -6.97
C LEU A 251 6.89 -11.24 -7.25
N GLY A 252 6.82 -12.55 -7.00
CA GLY A 252 7.97 -13.46 -7.02
C GLY A 252 8.18 -14.16 -8.36
N LEU A 253 7.11 -14.64 -9.03
CA LEU A 253 7.27 -15.34 -10.31
C LEU A 253 7.93 -14.51 -11.41
N PRO A 254 7.75 -13.17 -11.50
CA PRO A 254 8.48 -12.38 -12.48
C PRO A 254 10.00 -12.49 -12.38
N THR A 255 10.57 -12.96 -11.26
CA THR A 255 12.01 -13.24 -11.14
C THR A 255 12.51 -14.20 -12.23
N LEU A 256 11.69 -15.15 -12.65
CA LEU A 256 12.03 -16.08 -13.72
C LEU A 256 12.23 -15.37 -15.08
N LEU A 257 11.72 -14.15 -15.23
CA LEU A 257 11.86 -13.34 -16.46
C LEU A 257 12.96 -12.27 -16.33
N TRP A 258 13.83 -12.35 -15.30
CA TRP A 258 14.92 -11.38 -15.12
C TRP A 258 15.95 -11.44 -16.24
N PHE A 259 16.12 -12.60 -16.86
CA PHE A 259 17.07 -12.78 -17.97
C PHE A 259 16.77 -11.85 -19.17
N CYS A 260 15.49 -11.46 -19.37
CA CYS A 260 15.09 -10.54 -20.44
C CYS A 260 14.72 -9.13 -19.92
N GLY A 261 14.95 -8.84 -18.63
CA GLY A 261 14.61 -7.55 -18.00
C GLY A 261 13.12 -7.32 -17.72
N ILE A 262 12.22 -8.06 -18.36
CA ILE A 262 10.76 -7.92 -18.22
C ILE A 262 10.33 -8.17 -16.76
N GLY A 263 10.92 -9.19 -16.13
CA GLY A 263 10.61 -9.52 -14.74
C GLY A 263 10.89 -8.38 -13.78
N PHE A 264 12.03 -7.71 -13.95
CA PHE A 264 12.39 -6.54 -13.15
C PHE A 264 11.39 -5.39 -13.35
N LEU A 265 11.00 -5.12 -14.60
CA LEU A 265 10.03 -4.08 -14.94
C LEU A 265 8.67 -4.35 -14.29
N LEU A 266 8.18 -5.60 -14.36
CA LEU A 266 6.92 -6.00 -13.72
C LEU A 266 6.96 -5.81 -12.20
N GLN A 267 8.04 -6.17 -11.53
CA GLN A 267 8.24 -5.97 -10.10
C GLN A 267 8.33 -4.49 -9.72
N LEU A 268 8.95 -3.68 -10.58
CA LEU A 268 9.02 -2.23 -10.39
C LEU A 268 7.63 -1.60 -10.47
N ILE A 269 6.85 -1.94 -11.49
CA ILE A 269 5.46 -1.46 -11.67
C ILE A 269 4.62 -1.87 -10.45
N ASP A 270 4.70 -3.12 -10.02
CA ASP A 270 3.99 -3.57 -8.83
C ASP A 270 4.38 -2.77 -7.58
N SER A 271 5.67 -2.54 -7.38
CA SER A 271 6.21 -1.83 -6.21
C SER A 271 5.84 -0.34 -6.20
N LEU A 272 5.68 0.28 -7.37
CA LEU A 272 5.29 1.69 -7.51
C LEU A 272 3.76 1.89 -7.50
N SER A 273 2.99 0.85 -7.77
CA SER A 273 1.53 0.96 -7.88
C SER A 273 0.82 1.55 -6.65
N PRO A 274 1.29 1.38 -5.38
CA PRO A 274 0.68 2.04 -4.22
C PRO A 274 0.73 3.56 -4.22
N LEU A 275 1.62 4.17 -5.02
CA LEU A 275 1.70 5.63 -5.19
C LEU A 275 0.45 6.19 -5.85
N PHE A 276 -0.15 5.42 -6.75
CA PHE A 276 -1.30 5.81 -7.57
C PHE A 276 -2.62 5.25 -7.06
N ASP A 277 -2.58 4.32 -6.09
CA ASP A 277 -3.77 3.70 -5.55
C ASP A 277 -4.35 4.47 -4.37
N ARG A 278 -5.63 4.80 -4.46
CA ARG A 278 -6.41 5.42 -3.38
C ARG A 278 -7.77 4.71 -3.27
N PRO A 279 -8.35 4.58 -2.07
CA PRO A 279 -7.87 5.12 -0.80
C PRO A 279 -6.91 4.20 -0.02
N LEU A 280 -6.78 2.89 -0.37
CA LEU A 280 -6.10 1.88 0.47
C LEU A 280 -4.59 1.76 0.21
N ARG A 281 -4.05 2.45 -0.79
CA ARG A 281 -2.61 2.40 -1.16
C ARG A 281 -2.12 0.95 -1.34
N GLN A 282 -2.89 0.15 -2.10
CA GLN A 282 -2.59 -1.24 -2.36
C GLN A 282 -1.66 -1.40 -3.57
N ALA A 283 -0.65 -2.27 -3.45
CA ALA A 283 0.10 -2.76 -4.60
C ALA A 283 -0.76 -3.71 -5.45
N LEU A 284 -0.33 -4.01 -6.67
CA LEU A 284 -1.06 -4.96 -7.53
C LEU A 284 -1.18 -6.33 -6.88
N HIS A 285 -0.10 -6.80 -6.23
CA HIS A 285 -0.13 -8.05 -5.47
C HIS A 285 -1.07 -7.98 -4.27
N ASP A 286 -1.21 -6.81 -3.61
CA ASP A 286 -2.17 -6.61 -2.52
C ASP A 286 -3.61 -6.71 -3.02
N LYS A 287 -3.92 -6.07 -4.15
CA LYS A 287 -5.25 -6.11 -4.78
C LYS A 287 -5.63 -7.53 -5.19
N ARG A 288 -4.73 -8.26 -5.86
CA ARG A 288 -4.99 -9.66 -6.25
C ARG A 288 -5.26 -10.58 -5.08
N ALA A 289 -4.60 -10.34 -3.96
CA ALA A 289 -4.76 -11.13 -2.74
C ALA A 289 -5.83 -10.58 -1.78
N GLN A 290 -6.47 -9.44 -2.12
CA GLN A 290 -7.43 -8.74 -1.25
C GLN A 290 -6.85 -8.48 0.14
N THR A 291 -5.66 -7.87 0.18
CA THR A 291 -4.91 -7.58 1.41
C THR A 291 -4.62 -6.09 1.52
N VAL A 292 -4.41 -5.64 2.74
CA VAL A 292 -4.02 -4.25 3.06
C VAL A 292 -2.85 -4.27 4.03
N VAL A 293 -1.95 -3.29 3.90
CA VAL A 293 -0.79 -3.15 4.78
C VAL A 293 -1.07 -2.06 5.80
N VAL A 294 -1.05 -2.43 7.06
CA VAL A 294 -1.32 -1.53 8.19
C VAL A 294 -0.07 -1.32 9.05
N GLN A 295 -0.05 -0.20 9.76
CA GLN A 295 0.96 0.10 10.76
C GLN A 295 0.47 -0.36 12.12
N LEU A 296 1.24 -1.21 12.79
CA LEU A 296 0.94 -1.61 14.16
C LEU A 296 1.24 -0.46 15.13
N PRO A 297 0.46 -0.31 16.21
CA PRO A 297 0.78 0.64 17.28
C PRO A 297 2.16 0.30 17.85
N ARG A 298 3.02 1.30 17.97
CA ARG A 298 4.24 1.16 18.75
C ARG A 298 3.81 1.20 20.21
N THR A 299 4.05 0.14 20.96
CA THR A 299 3.90 0.16 22.42
C THR A 299 4.78 1.31 22.93
N PRO A 300 4.24 2.30 23.67
CA PRO A 300 5.09 3.30 24.31
C PRO A 300 6.08 2.53 25.19
N VAL A 301 7.37 2.75 24.97
CA VAL A 301 8.39 2.29 25.93
C VAL A 301 8.05 3.04 27.22
N PRO A 302 7.76 2.35 28.35
CA PRO A 302 7.57 3.03 29.62
C PRO A 302 8.77 3.94 29.84
N ASN A 303 8.52 5.21 30.06
CA ASN A 303 9.57 6.17 30.34
C ASN A 303 9.94 5.96 31.81
N ASP A 304 10.78 4.94 32.09
CA ASP A 304 11.36 4.64 33.42
C ASP A 304 12.37 5.72 33.81
N ARG A 305 12.06 6.99 33.51
CA ARG A 305 12.79 8.09 34.10
C ARG A 305 12.25 8.25 35.52
N PRO A 306 13.05 7.95 36.56
CA PRO A 306 12.63 8.20 37.93
C PRO A 306 12.17 9.65 38.04
N ALA A 307 11.02 9.88 38.63
CA ALA A 307 10.58 11.23 38.94
C ALA A 307 11.70 11.93 39.74
N PRO A 308 12.08 13.18 39.39
CA PRO A 308 13.04 13.93 40.21
C PRO A 308 12.56 13.92 41.63
N PRO A 309 13.45 13.72 42.62
CA PRO A 309 13.05 13.78 44.03
C PRO A 309 12.39 15.11 44.26
N GLY A 310 11.09 15.05 44.60
CA GLY A 310 10.32 16.23 44.93
C GLY A 310 10.93 16.91 46.15
N ASP A 311 11.14 18.20 46.07
CA ASP A 311 11.35 19.07 47.23
C ASP A 311 10.14 18.88 48.14
N THR A 312 10.35 18.19 49.24
CA THR A 312 9.41 18.14 50.35
C THR A 312 9.51 19.48 51.09
N PRO A 313 8.38 20.12 51.42
CA PRO A 313 8.34 21.39 52.14
C PRO A 313 8.86 21.30 53.58
#